data_c1571c05cde40507d2ba3512d82c8046
#
_entry.id   c1571c05cde40507d2ba3512d82c8046
#
_cell.length_a   1.000
_cell.length_b   1.000
_cell.length_c   1.000
_cell.angle_alpha   90.00
_cell.angle_beta   90.00
_cell.angle_gamma   90.00
#
_symmetry.space_group_name_H-M   'P 1'
#
loop_
_entity.id
_entity.type
_entity.pdbx_description
1 polymer ?
#
loop_
_entity_poly.entity_id
_entity_poly.type
_entity_poly.pdbx_seq_one_letter_code
_entity_poly.pdbx_strand_id
1 'polypeptide(L)'
;VRAQTPELVRLSVIDSIRDLIEWHEFRVALESEVVALSAERRTEAALQRMREAQDALLRQLATSQAEREDAAFHHAVALGSGNHKLIEAVGALASHIFRWAALTGERKVLTLAERREVIATEHGEILAAVSAGNAAEARAAIRRHLLNGRSRLLSTLSR
;
A
#
# COMPACT_ATOMS: atom_id res chain seq x y z
N VAL A 1 -34.36 20.84 10.58
CA VAL A 1 -33.74 19.50 10.81
C VAL A 1 -32.54 19.42 9.88
N ARG A 2 -31.30 19.60 10.39
CA ARG A 2 -30.08 19.38 9.61
C ARG A 2 -29.97 17.88 9.40
N ALA A 3 -30.08 17.43 8.16
CA ALA A 3 -29.73 16.08 7.77
C ALA A 3 -28.24 15.88 8.09
N GLN A 4 -27.93 15.07 9.09
CA GLN A 4 -26.58 14.58 9.32
C GLN A 4 -26.26 13.66 8.14
N THR A 5 -25.34 14.08 7.29
CA THR A 5 -24.72 13.20 6.30
C THR A 5 -24.18 11.98 7.04
N PRO A 6 -24.53 10.75 6.67
CA PRO A 6 -23.94 9.58 7.30
C PRO A 6 -22.43 9.68 7.16
N GLU A 7 -21.74 9.71 8.28
CA GLU A 7 -20.29 9.72 8.33
C GLU A 7 -19.80 8.38 7.79
N LEU A 8 -19.44 8.37 6.52
CA LEU A 8 -18.75 7.25 5.88
C LEU A 8 -17.48 6.98 6.69
N VAL A 9 -17.51 5.88 7.44
CA VAL A 9 -16.40 5.30 8.19
C VAL A 9 -15.39 6.35 8.64
N ARG A 10 -15.54 6.89 9.84
CA ARG A 10 -14.45 7.62 10.50
C ARG A 10 -13.33 6.64 10.72
N LEU A 11 -12.33 6.74 9.88
CA LEU A 11 -11.10 6.01 10.08
C LEU A 11 -10.45 6.58 11.35
N SER A 12 -10.57 5.86 12.47
CA SER A 12 -9.98 6.25 13.76
C SER A 12 -8.48 6.45 13.62
N VAL A 13 -7.93 7.39 14.36
CA VAL A 13 -6.47 7.56 14.43
C VAL A 13 -5.89 6.28 15.03
N ILE A 14 -4.83 5.74 14.42
CA ILE A 14 -4.08 4.63 15.00
C ILE A 14 -3.44 5.14 16.29
N ASP A 15 -3.89 4.65 17.42
CA ASP A 15 -3.43 5.06 18.76
C ASP A 15 -2.81 3.89 19.56
N SER A 16 -2.89 2.68 19.04
CA SER A 16 -2.37 1.47 19.68
C SER A 16 -1.77 0.49 18.67
N ILE A 17 -0.95 -0.45 19.17
CA ILE A 17 -0.44 -1.58 18.35
C ILE A 17 -1.59 -2.45 17.84
N ARG A 18 -2.65 -2.58 18.63
CA ARG A 18 -3.84 -3.32 18.24
C ARG A 18 -4.50 -2.67 17.02
N ASP A 19 -4.72 -1.36 17.05
CA ASP A 19 -5.29 -0.62 15.93
C ASP A 19 -4.43 -0.76 14.67
N LEU A 20 -3.10 -0.72 14.85
CA LEU A 20 -2.17 -0.95 13.73
C LEU A 20 -2.38 -2.31 13.09
N ILE A 21 -2.56 -3.37 13.89
CA ILE A 21 -2.81 -4.73 13.38
C ILE A 21 -4.15 -4.78 12.65
N GLU A 22 -5.21 -4.25 13.25
CA GLU A 22 -6.56 -4.21 12.66
C GLU A 22 -6.58 -3.42 11.34
N TRP A 23 -5.84 -2.31 11.28
CA TRP A 23 -5.64 -1.54 10.05
C TRP A 23 -4.92 -2.32 8.95
N HIS A 24 -3.87 -3.06 9.32
CA HIS A 24 -3.18 -3.92 8.36
C HIS A 24 -4.06 -5.07 7.86
N GLU A 25 -4.90 -5.65 8.70
CA GLU A 25 -5.86 -6.67 8.30
C GLU A 25 -6.88 -6.11 7.29
N PHE A 26 -7.41 -4.92 7.57
CA PHE A 26 -8.30 -4.22 6.65
C PHE A 26 -7.60 -3.91 5.32
N ARG A 27 -6.36 -3.41 5.38
CA ARG A 27 -5.55 -3.13 4.19
C ARG A 27 -5.33 -4.38 3.36
N VAL A 28 -4.96 -5.50 3.98
CA VAL A 28 -4.76 -6.78 3.29
C VAL A 28 -6.04 -7.23 2.60
N ALA A 29 -7.18 -7.16 3.27
CA ALA A 29 -8.47 -7.55 2.70
C ALA A 29 -8.84 -6.67 1.50
N LEU A 30 -8.75 -5.34 1.65
CA LEU A 30 -9.11 -4.38 0.61
C LEU A 30 -8.17 -4.48 -0.60
N GLU A 31 -6.87 -4.33 -0.39
CA GLU A 31 -5.91 -4.23 -1.49
C GLU A 31 -5.73 -5.55 -2.25
N SER A 32 -5.97 -6.69 -1.60
CA SER A 32 -5.95 -7.99 -2.29
C SER A 32 -7.03 -8.09 -3.37
N GLU A 33 -8.23 -7.57 -3.12
CA GLU A 33 -9.29 -7.55 -4.14
C GLU A 33 -9.08 -6.44 -5.17
N VAL A 34 -8.57 -5.31 -4.73
CA VAL A 34 -8.25 -4.18 -5.63
C VAL A 34 -7.22 -4.56 -6.68
N VAL A 35 -6.12 -5.22 -6.29
CA VAL A 35 -5.07 -5.62 -7.23
C VAL A 35 -5.55 -6.71 -8.19
N ALA A 36 -6.43 -7.61 -7.75
CA ALA A 36 -7.03 -8.62 -8.60
C ALA A 36 -7.88 -8.00 -9.72
N LEU A 37 -8.75 -7.05 -9.35
CA LEU A 37 -9.53 -6.28 -10.33
C LEU A 37 -8.62 -5.47 -11.26
N SER A 38 -7.52 -4.94 -10.74
CA SER A 38 -6.53 -4.24 -11.56
C SER A 38 -5.87 -5.16 -12.59
N ALA A 39 -5.56 -6.41 -12.20
CA ALA A 39 -5.03 -7.42 -13.12
C ALA A 39 -6.05 -7.80 -14.21
N GLU A 40 -7.31 -8.00 -13.84
CA GLU A 40 -8.40 -8.34 -14.76
C GLU A 40 -8.68 -7.22 -15.77
N ARG A 41 -8.62 -5.96 -15.33
CA ARG A 41 -9.02 -4.76 -16.09
C ARG A 41 -7.84 -3.98 -16.66
N ARG A 42 -6.64 -4.50 -16.54
CA ARG A 42 -5.39 -3.81 -16.86
C ARG A 42 -5.40 -3.16 -18.22
N THR A 43 -4.88 -1.95 -18.30
CA THR A 43 -4.58 -1.25 -19.53
C THR A 43 -3.09 -0.87 -19.54
N GLU A 44 -2.51 -0.67 -20.72
CA GLU A 44 -1.10 -0.22 -20.78
C GLU A 44 -0.89 1.10 -20.04
N ALA A 45 -1.85 2.02 -20.12
CA ALA A 45 -1.78 3.28 -19.39
C ALA A 45 -1.78 3.08 -17.85
N ALA A 46 -2.53 2.10 -17.32
CA ALA A 46 -2.50 1.77 -15.90
C ALA A 46 -1.17 1.14 -15.49
N LEU A 47 -0.66 0.21 -16.28
CA LEU A 47 0.65 -0.42 -16.06
C LEU A 47 1.78 0.61 -16.08
N GLN A 48 1.74 1.56 -17.01
CA GLN A 48 2.73 2.62 -17.09
C GLN A 48 2.73 3.50 -15.83
N ARG A 49 1.56 3.89 -15.30
CA ARG A 49 1.47 4.63 -14.04
C ARG A 49 2.06 3.85 -12.85
N MET A 50 1.84 2.54 -12.78
CA MET A 50 2.41 1.69 -11.73
C MET A 50 3.94 1.64 -11.83
N ARG A 51 4.50 1.51 -13.03
CA ARG A 51 5.97 1.54 -13.27
C ARG A 51 6.55 2.88 -12.84
N GLU A 52 5.94 3.99 -13.25
CA GLU A 52 6.38 5.35 -12.89
C GLU A 52 6.35 5.58 -11.38
N ALA A 53 5.30 5.12 -10.69
CA ALA A 53 5.21 5.21 -9.25
C ALA A 53 6.27 4.36 -8.53
N GLN A 54 6.55 3.15 -9.01
CA GLN A 54 7.63 2.31 -8.50
C GLN A 54 8.99 2.98 -8.69
N ASP A 55 9.27 3.52 -9.86
CA ASP A 55 10.53 4.21 -10.15
C ASP A 55 10.70 5.46 -9.27
N ALA A 56 9.62 6.22 -9.04
CA ALA A 56 9.63 7.37 -8.14
C ALA A 56 9.97 6.94 -6.71
N LEU A 57 9.35 5.89 -6.20
CA LEU A 57 9.65 5.33 -4.88
C LEU A 57 11.12 4.92 -4.76
N LEU A 58 11.64 4.16 -5.72
CA LEU A 58 13.03 3.71 -5.70
C LEU A 58 14.05 4.87 -5.74
N ARG A 59 13.70 5.98 -6.37
CA ARG A 59 14.52 7.21 -6.34
C ARG A 59 14.48 7.92 -4.99
N GLN A 60 13.34 7.84 -4.28
CA GLN A 60 13.10 8.62 -3.07
C GLN A 60 13.30 7.83 -1.75
N LEU A 61 13.74 6.57 -1.81
CA LEU A 61 13.86 5.69 -0.63
C LEU A 61 14.72 6.23 0.51
N ALA A 62 15.69 7.09 0.19
CA ALA A 62 16.58 7.72 1.18
C ALA A 62 16.00 9.01 1.77
N THR A 63 14.86 9.48 1.30
CA THR A 63 14.26 10.77 1.68
C THR A 63 13.02 10.57 2.54
N SER A 64 12.52 11.66 3.12
CA SER A 64 11.23 11.70 3.83
C SER A 64 10.01 11.54 2.89
N GLN A 65 10.22 11.41 1.58
CA GLN A 65 9.16 11.21 0.61
C GLN A 65 8.86 9.71 0.34
N ALA A 66 9.71 8.80 0.85
CA ALA A 66 9.60 7.37 0.55
C ALA A 66 8.21 6.79 0.84
N GLU A 67 7.63 7.13 1.99
CA GLU A 67 6.31 6.64 2.39
C GLU A 67 5.19 7.18 1.48
N ARG A 68 5.33 8.44 1.04
CA ARG A 68 4.40 9.07 0.10
C ARG A 68 4.45 8.39 -1.27
N GLU A 69 5.65 8.08 -1.75
CA GLU A 69 5.83 7.40 -3.03
C GLU A 69 5.37 5.93 -2.97
N ASP A 70 5.55 5.27 -1.81
CA ASP A 70 4.98 3.93 -1.57
C ASP A 70 3.45 3.95 -1.69
N ALA A 71 2.80 4.91 -1.04
CA ALA A 71 1.36 5.09 -1.18
C ALA A 71 0.93 5.45 -2.61
N ALA A 72 1.75 6.20 -3.35
CA ALA A 72 1.46 6.51 -4.75
C ALA A 72 1.47 5.25 -5.62
N PHE A 73 2.36 4.28 -5.34
CA PHE A 73 2.34 2.98 -6.00
C PHE A 73 1.05 2.21 -5.72
N HIS A 74 0.65 2.07 -4.46
CA HIS A 74 -0.61 1.40 -4.09
C HIS A 74 -1.84 2.11 -4.69
N HIS A 75 -1.83 3.43 -4.75
CA HIS A 75 -2.88 4.20 -5.40
C HIS A 75 -2.90 3.98 -6.93
N ALA A 76 -1.73 3.88 -7.58
CA ALA A 76 -1.65 3.55 -9.01
C ALA A 76 -2.23 2.16 -9.31
N VAL A 77 -1.97 1.17 -8.43
CA VAL A 77 -2.62 -0.15 -8.49
C VAL A 77 -4.13 -0.01 -8.37
N ALA A 78 -4.62 0.79 -7.42
CA ALA A 78 -6.05 1.00 -7.22
C ALA A 78 -6.73 1.66 -8.43
N LEU A 79 -6.09 2.62 -9.06
CA LEU A 79 -6.57 3.24 -10.30
C LEU A 79 -6.78 2.19 -11.42
N GLY A 80 -5.92 1.18 -11.50
CA GLY A 80 -6.04 0.06 -12.44
C GLY A 80 -7.32 -0.75 -12.26
N SER A 81 -7.92 -0.78 -11.07
CA SER A 81 -9.18 -1.46 -10.81
C SER A 81 -10.39 -0.80 -11.49
N GLY A 82 -10.31 0.48 -11.84
CA GLY A 82 -11.41 1.26 -12.43
C GLY A 82 -12.62 1.42 -11.50
N ASN A 83 -12.52 1.09 -10.21
CA ASN A 83 -13.59 1.22 -9.23
C ASN A 83 -13.34 2.41 -8.31
N HIS A 84 -14.05 3.52 -8.55
CA HIS A 84 -13.86 4.77 -7.79
C HIS A 84 -13.99 4.60 -6.27
N LYS A 85 -14.86 3.70 -5.79
CA LYS A 85 -15.04 3.47 -4.34
C LYS A 85 -13.83 2.77 -3.72
N LEU A 86 -13.24 1.82 -4.44
CA LEU A 86 -12.02 1.16 -4.01
C LEU A 86 -10.81 2.11 -4.08
N ILE A 87 -10.74 2.96 -5.10
CA ILE A 87 -9.69 3.99 -5.23
C ILE A 87 -9.76 4.98 -4.05
N GLU A 88 -10.94 5.50 -3.73
CA GLU A 88 -11.17 6.36 -2.57
C GLU A 88 -10.75 5.68 -1.25
N ALA A 89 -11.12 4.41 -1.07
CA ALA A 89 -10.80 3.65 0.12
C ALA A 89 -9.28 3.42 0.29
N VAL A 90 -8.57 3.04 -0.77
CA VAL A 90 -7.10 2.89 -0.75
C VAL A 90 -6.41 4.23 -0.47
N GLY A 91 -6.88 5.33 -1.09
CA GLY A 91 -6.36 6.67 -0.83
C GLY A 91 -6.52 7.11 0.62
N ALA A 92 -7.66 6.81 1.23
CA ALA A 92 -7.92 7.09 2.64
C ALA A 92 -6.98 6.30 3.57
N LEU A 93 -6.71 5.02 3.25
CA LEU A 93 -5.77 4.18 4.01
C LEU A 93 -4.36 4.74 4.05
N ALA A 94 -3.86 5.24 2.93
CA ALA A 94 -2.51 5.78 2.83
C ALA A 94 -2.23 6.85 3.89
N SER A 95 -3.16 7.76 4.14
CA SER A 95 -3.01 8.86 5.11
C SER A 95 -2.82 8.36 6.56
N HIS A 96 -3.40 7.21 6.91
CA HIS A 96 -3.26 6.61 8.25
C HIS A 96 -1.89 5.96 8.45
N ILE A 97 -1.37 5.29 7.43
CA ILE A 97 -0.05 4.64 7.47
C ILE A 97 1.06 5.70 7.61
N PHE A 98 0.95 6.83 6.90
CA PHE A 98 1.88 7.95 7.03
C PHE A 98 1.96 8.50 8.44
N ARG A 99 0.79 8.71 9.06
CA ARG A 99 0.73 9.25 10.42
C ARG A 99 1.39 8.32 11.43
N TRP A 100 1.21 7.01 11.26
CA TRP A 100 1.86 6.03 12.12
C TRP A 100 3.39 5.98 11.93
N ALA A 101 3.87 5.94 10.68
CA ALA A 101 5.29 5.97 10.38
C ALA A 101 5.99 7.22 10.97
N ALA A 102 5.31 8.38 10.92
CA ALA A 102 5.79 9.61 11.52
C ALA A 102 5.82 9.56 13.05
N LEU A 103 4.87 8.87 13.70
CA LEU A 103 4.78 8.76 15.16
C LEU A 103 5.78 7.77 15.77
N THR A 104 6.12 6.69 15.04
CA THR A 104 7.03 5.64 15.55
C THR A 104 8.51 6.01 15.41
N GLY A 105 8.80 7.12 14.74
CA GLY A 105 10.18 7.52 14.43
C GLY A 105 10.90 6.43 13.63
N GLU A 106 11.58 6.78 12.58
CA GLU A 106 12.23 5.85 11.63
C GLU A 106 13.30 4.94 12.29
N ARG A 107 12.86 3.92 13.03
CA ARG A 107 13.76 2.81 13.37
C ARG A 107 13.86 1.91 12.14
N LYS A 108 14.84 2.18 11.30
CA LYS A 108 15.10 1.40 10.08
C LYS A 108 15.69 0.04 10.49
N VAL A 109 14.91 -1.02 10.31
CA VAL A 109 15.37 -2.40 10.50
C VAL A 109 16.32 -2.81 9.37
N LEU A 110 16.13 -2.24 8.18
CA LEU A 110 16.90 -2.52 6.97
C LEU A 110 17.79 -1.35 6.61
N THR A 111 18.97 -1.65 6.12
CA THR A 111 19.82 -0.68 5.41
C THR A 111 19.07 -0.16 4.17
N LEU A 112 19.54 0.97 3.63
CA LEU A 112 18.96 1.53 2.40
C LEU A 112 19.04 0.55 1.21
N ALA A 113 20.16 -0.18 1.10
CA ALA A 113 20.36 -1.17 0.05
C ALA A 113 19.36 -2.35 0.17
N GLU A 114 19.24 -2.93 1.36
CA GLU A 114 18.29 -4.00 1.64
C GLU A 114 16.84 -3.56 1.42
N ARG A 115 16.49 -2.34 1.88
CA ARG A 115 15.15 -1.77 1.67
C ARG A 115 14.85 -1.61 0.18
N ARG A 116 15.84 -1.14 -0.60
CA ARG A 116 15.70 -1.00 -2.06
C ARG A 116 15.46 -2.34 -2.74
N GLU A 117 16.23 -3.35 -2.38
CA GLU A 117 16.10 -4.70 -2.94
C GLU A 117 14.71 -5.30 -2.62
N VAL A 118 14.32 -5.25 -1.36
CA VAL A 118 13.02 -5.77 -0.91
C VAL A 118 11.86 -5.09 -1.64
N ILE A 119 11.84 -3.76 -1.71
CA ILE A 119 10.76 -3.03 -2.37
C ILE A 119 10.77 -3.28 -3.88
N ALA A 120 11.93 -3.27 -4.52
CA ALA A 120 12.04 -3.55 -5.96
C ALA A 120 11.51 -4.95 -6.29
N THR A 121 11.81 -5.94 -5.45
CA THR A 121 11.35 -7.32 -5.63
C THR A 121 9.86 -7.44 -5.37
N GLU A 122 9.37 -7.02 -4.19
CA GLU A 122 7.97 -7.18 -3.80
C GLU A 122 7.01 -6.41 -4.73
N HIS A 123 7.32 -5.17 -5.07
CA HIS A 123 6.51 -4.40 -6.03
C HIS A 123 6.65 -4.92 -7.46
N GLY A 124 7.84 -5.41 -7.83
CA GLY A 124 8.08 -6.05 -9.12
C GLY A 124 7.21 -7.29 -9.32
N GLU A 125 7.05 -8.13 -8.29
CA GLU A 125 6.14 -9.29 -8.33
C GLU A 125 4.68 -8.87 -8.52
N ILE A 126 4.23 -7.83 -7.82
CA ILE A 126 2.87 -7.27 -7.97
C ILE A 126 2.67 -6.79 -9.41
N LEU A 127 3.59 -5.97 -9.91
CA LEU A 127 3.52 -5.41 -11.26
C LEU A 127 3.54 -6.50 -12.34
N ALA A 128 4.37 -7.52 -12.19
CA ALA A 128 4.44 -8.66 -13.10
C ALA A 128 3.13 -9.44 -13.14
N ALA A 129 2.52 -9.71 -11.97
CA ALA A 129 1.25 -10.42 -11.89
C ALA A 129 0.09 -9.62 -12.50
N VAL A 130 0.03 -8.30 -12.26
CA VAL A 130 -0.95 -7.40 -12.87
C VAL A 130 -0.75 -7.34 -14.38
N SER A 131 0.49 -7.21 -14.85
CA SER A 131 0.83 -7.16 -16.28
C SER A 131 0.42 -8.45 -17.01
N ALA A 132 0.63 -9.60 -16.37
CA ALA A 132 0.20 -10.90 -16.89
C ALA A 132 -1.33 -11.11 -16.85
N GLY A 133 -2.08 -10.27 -16.14
CA GLY A 133 -3.52 -10.45 -15.94
C GLY A 133 -3.84 -11.62 -15.00
N ASN A 134 -2.88 -12.04 -14.19
CA ASN A 134 -3.04 -13.11 -13.23
C ASN A 134 -3.59 -12.59 -11.90
N ALA A 135 -4.90 -12.50 -11.78
CA ALA A 135 -5.58 -11.98 -10.59
C ALA A 135 -5.25 -12.78 -9.31
N ALA A 136 -5.08 -14.09 -9.42
CA ALA A 136 -4.76 -14.95 -8.27
C ALA A 136 -3.33 -14.65 -7.75
N GLU A 137 -2.35 -14.56 -8.65
CA GLU A 137 -0.98 -14.23 -8.27
C GLU A 137 -0.85 -12.77 -7.80
N ALA A 138 -1.59 -11.85 -8.42
CA ALA A 138 -1.62 -10.46 -7.96
C ALA A 138 -2.12 -10.35 -6.51
N ARG A 139 -3.19 -11.09 -6.13
CA ARG A 139 -3.62 -11.21 -4.73
C ARG A 139 -2.52 -11.77 -3.83
N ALA A 140 -1.88 -12.84 -4.26
CA ALA A 140 -0.82 -13.46 -3.47
C ALA A 140 0.37 -12.52 -3.28
N ALA A 141 0.80 -11.83 -4.32
CA ALA A 141 1.92 -10.91 -4.28
C ALA A 141 1.67 -9.70 -3.36
N ILE A 142 0.53 -9.00 -3.52
CA ILE A 142 0.20 -7.86 -2.66
C ILE A 142 0.04 -8.30 -1.20
N ARG A 143 -0.57 -9.46 -0.96
CA ARG A 143 -0.72 -10.00 0.39
C ARG A 143 0.63 -10.29 1.04
N ARG A 144 1.56 -10.91 0.34
CA ARG A 144 2.94 -11.15 0.82
C ARG A 144 3.62 -9.82 1.17
N HIS A 145 3.58 -8.86 0.26
CA HIS A 145 4.15 -7.53 0.46
C HIS A 145 3.63 -6.85 1.73
N LEU A 146 2.30 -6.78 1.90
CA LEU A 146 1.67 -6.14 3.05
C LEU A 146 1.98 -6.85 4.37
N LEU A 147 1.97 -8.19 4.40
CA LEU A 147 2.30 -8.97 5.58
C LEU A 147 3.78 -8.85 5.95
N ASN A 148 4.68 -8.84 4.97
CA ASN A 148 6.10 -8.61 5.19
C ASN A 148 6.35 -7.20 5.74
N GLY A 149 5.67 -6.18 5.18
CA GLY A 149 5.72 -4.80 5.67
C GLY A 149 5.26 -4.71 7.13
N ARG A 150 4.15 -5.35 7.48
CA ARG A 150 3.67 -5.43 8.86
C ARG A 150 4.69 -6.09 9.79
N SER A 151 5.28 -7.21 9.40
CA SER A 151 6.27 -7.92 10.20
C SER A 151 7.51 -7.06 10.44
N ARG A 152 8.00 -6.37 9.42
CA ARG A 152 9.10 -5.40 9.55
C ARG A 152 8.75 -4.28 10.53
N LEU A 153 7.55 -3.72 10.41
CA LEU A 153 7.09 -2.64 11.30
C LEU A 153 6.99 -3.11 12.75
N LEU A 154 6.36 -4.25 13.02
CA LEU A 154 6.22 -4.78 14.38
C LEU A 154 7.57 -5.14 15.02
N SER A 155 8.55 -5.58 14.24
CA SER A 155 9.91 -5.85 14.74
C SER A 155 10.65 -4.60 15.24
N THR A 156 10.22 -3.41 14.79
CA THR A 156 10.78 -2.13 15.29
C THR A 156 10.25 -1.77 16.68
N LEU A 157 9.08 -2.26 17.04
CA LEU A 157 8.41 -1.94 18.30
C LEU A 157 8.83 -2.88 19.45
N SER A 158 9.45 -4.02 19.13
CA SER A 158 9.89 -5.04 20.08
C SER A 158 11.33 -4.83 20.58
N ARG A 159 12.00 -3.77 20.15
CA ARG A 159 13.37 -3.39 20.54
C ARG A 159 13.35 -2.10 21.35
#